data_80f4f7e43092b8cb58b7ff4f424ea672
#
_entry.id   80f4f7e43092b8cb58b7ff4f424ea672
#
_cell.length_a   1.000
_cell.length_b   1.000
_cell.length_c   1.000
_cell.angle_alpha   90.00
_cell.angle_beta   90.00
_cell.angle_gamma   90.00
#
_symmetry.space_group_name_H-M   'P 1'
#
loop_
_entity.id
_entity.type
_entity.pdbx_description
1 polymer ?
#
loop_
_entity_poly.entity_id
_entity_poly.type
_entity_poly.pdbx_seq_one_letter_code
_entity_poly.pdbx_strand_id
1 'polypeptide(L)'
;MQRFYINNILIFIFSGSILIAKPYRGGELRTIDTYRYGRYEVRMKSAAGSGVVSSFFTYRDFWSDGLTGSQHWNEIDLEWLGNHDDKVQTNLIIQNGWDLPELVDIGINPHEGFHTYAFEWTPEYVAFFVDEQVIRWVDNFYADSLYHYQKIMMNIWQPTWVDWVGEFDSDILPVYAFYDWVKYYAYVSGSGNTGTDNNFILLWEDDFDSWNTERWQKATHTFDNNNVDFIEENVVFQYGHMILCMTTPSSTGYNGDPLDIELNDLPGSISVGHAYPNPFNHNVVVPISLEQPGNVHFSVYDIRGQLIASGLNKFLVRGKKKIRWNGTNQYGKTVSAGTYFLRVQNVDLSKTEKIVYLK
;
A
#
# COMPACT_ATOMS: atom_id res chain seq x y z
N MET A 1 -56.77 17.55 59.43
CA MET A 1 -56.39 16.55 58.45
C MET A 1 -55.51 17.27 57.44
N GLN A 2 -54.17 17.30 57.69
CA GLN A 2 -53.16 17.95 56.81
C GLN A 2 -52.60 16.87 55.89
N ARG A 3 -52.69 17.08 54.54
CA ARG A 3 -52.09 16.22 53.54
C ARG A 3 -50.67 16.78 53.26
N PHE A 4 -49.64 16.00 53.51
CA PHE A 4 -48.27 16.24 53.07
C PHE A 4 -48.11 15.78 51.61
N TYR A 5 -47.77 16.68 50.71
CA TYR A 5 -47.31 16.34 49.37
C TYR A 5 -45.82 16.09 49.42
N ILE A 6 -45.39 14.85 49.14
CA ILE A 6 -43.99 14.50 48.93
C ILE A 6 -43.68 14.74 47.44
N ASN A 7 -42.89 15.75 47.17
CA ASN A 7 -42.32 15.96 45.82
C ASN A 7 -41.21 14.93 45.56
N ASN A 8 -41.49 13.95 44.74
CA ASN A 8 -40.46 13.05 44.18
C ASN A 8 -39.66 13.80 43.14
N ILE A 9 -38.45 14.25 43.49
CA ILE A 9 -37.46 14.74 42.51
C ILE A 9 -36.83 13.48 41.88
N LEU A 10 -37.19 13.20 40.63
CA LEU A 10 -36.50 12.21 39.80
C LEU A 10 -35.16 12.79 39.38
N ILE A 11 -34.08 12.36 40.02
CA ILE A 11 -32.72 12.65 39.58
C ILE A 11 -32.45 11.72 38.41
N PHE A 12 -32.47 12.23 37.16
CA PHE A 12 -31.94 11.57 35.99
C PHE A 12 -30.42 11.57 36.09
N ILE A 13 -29.83 10.47 36.52
CA ILE A 13 -28.39 10.23 36.35
C ILE A 13 -28.19 9.91 34.89
N PHE A 14 -27.74 10.88 34.10
CA PHE A 14 -27.16 10.66 32.79
C PHE A 14 -25.84 9.90 33.04
N SER A 15 -25.86 8.56 32.91
CA SER A 15 -24.64 7.80 32.74
C SER A 15 -24.13 8.08 31.30
N GLY A 16 -23.42 9.18 31.15
CA GLY A 16 -22.59 9.41 29.96
C GLY A 16 -21.54 8.31 29.95
N SER A 17 -21.63 7.42 28.99
CA SER A 17 -20.52 6.51 28.69
C SER A 17 -19.35 7.42 28.30
N ILE A 18 -18.35 7.53 29.18
CA ILE A 18 -17.09 8.16 28.84
C ILE A 18 -16.47 7.21 27.79
N LEU A 19 -16.53 7.59 26.52
CA LEU A 19 -15.72 6.94 25.50
C LEU A 19 -14.26 7.21 25.88
N ILE A 20 -13.65 6.23 26.54
CA ILE A 20 -12.22 6.28 26.82
C ILE A 20 -11.51 6.08 25.49
N ALA A 21 -10.81 7.09 25.02
CA ALA A 21 -9.98 6.99 23.81
C ALA A 21 -8.97 5.85 23.97
N LYS A 22 -8.76 5.11 22.90
CA LYS A 22 -7.77 4.02 22.90
C LYS A 22 -6.37 4.55 23.15
N PRO A 23 -5.46 3.71 23.71
CA PRO A 23 -4.12 4.15 24.09
C PRO A 23 -3.25 4.57 22.90
N TYR A 24 -3.52 4.04 21.70
CA TYR A 24 -2.72 4.28 20.51
C TYR A 24 -3.56 4.81 19.36
N ARG A 25 -2.89 5.20 18.26
CA ARG A 25 -3.52 5.64 17.01
C ARG A 25 -3.05 4.77 15.86
N GLY A 26 -3.97 4.28 15.05
CA GLY A 26 -3.73 3.49 13.85
C GLY A 26 -4.15 4.24 12.59
N GLY A 27 -3.83 3.68 11.42
CA GLY A 27 -4.31 4.10 10.13
C GLY A 27 -5.13 3.02 9.46
N GLU A 28 -6.23 3.41 8.79
CA GLU A 28 -7.01 2.53 7.92
C GLU A 28 -7.46 3.27 6.68
N LEU A 29 -7.24 2.64 5.51
CA LEU A 29 -7.72 3.09 4.21
C LEU A 29 -8.65 2.04 3.62
N ARG A 30 -9.79 2.48 3.05
CA ARG A 30 -10.78 1.59 2.45
C ARG A 30 -11.35 2.17 1.18
N THR A 31 -11.76 1.32 0.24
CA THR A 31 -12.45 1.78 -0.97
C THR A 31 -13.84 2.34 -0.66
N ILE A 32 -14.26 3.30 -1.46
CA ILE A 32 -15.65 3.79 -1.46
C ILE A 32 -16.55 2.73 -2.09
N ASP A 33 -16.13 2.24 -3.26
CA ASP A 33 -16.83 1.19 -4.00
C ASP A 33 -16.58 -0.20 -3.41
N THR A 34 -17.44 -1.13 -3.76
CA THR A 34 -17.35 -2.54 -3.38
C THR A 34 -17.14 -3.42 -4.60
N TYR A 35 -16.43 -4.52 -4.41
CA TYR A 35 -16.04 -5.46 -5.46
C TYR A 35 -16.46 -6.87 -5.10
N ARG A 36 -16.61 -7.71 -6.12
CA ARG A 36 -16.92 -9.13 -5.96
C ARG A 36 -16.23 -9.91 -7.07
N TYR A 37 -15.62 -11.02 -6.71
CA TYR A 37 -14.81 -11.84 -7.59
C TYR A 37 -13.75 -11.04 -8.35
N GLY A 38 -12.53 -11.49 -8.26
CA GLY A 38 -11.42 -10.80 -8.88
C GLY A 38 -10.09 -11.27 -8.33
N ARG A 39 -9.01 -10.70 -8.86
CA ARG A 39 -7.68 -10.79 -8.30
C ARG A 39 -7.36 -9.43 -7.66
N TYR A 40 -6.96 -9.48 -6.42
CA TYR A 40 -6.63 -8.35 -5.57
C TYR A 40 -5.15 -8.42 -5.28
N GLU A 41 -4.38 -7.45 -5.72
CA GLU A 41 -2.94 -7.40 -5.53
C GLU A 41 -2.52 -6.17 -4.76
N VAL A 42 -1.54 -6.34 -3.90
CA VAL A 42 -0.86 -5.26 -3.18
C VAL A 42 0.65 -5.50 -3.22
N ARG A 43 1.41 -4.44 -3.43
CA ARG A 43 2.84 -4.45 -3.17
C ARG A 43 3.10 -3.63 -1.92
N MET A 44 3.62 -4.28 -0.89
CA MET A 44 3.77 -3.66 0.41
C MET A 44 4.95 -4.22 1.20
N LYS A 45 5.37 -3.44 2.20
CA LYS A 45 6.26 -3.84 3.29
C LYS A 45 5.51 -3.65 4.60
N SER A 46 5.34 -4.72 5.36
CA SER A 46 4.58 -4.70 6.61
C SER A 46 5.40 -4.15 7.78
N ALA A 47 4.71 -3.73 8.84
CA ALA A 47 5.36 -3.28 10.06
C ALA A 47 5.90 -4.46 10.88
N ALA A 48 7.15 -4.37 11.34
CA ALA A 48 7.71 -5.27 12.34
C ALA A 48 7.26 -4.87 13.76
N GLY A 49 7.30 -5.81 14.66
CA GLY A 49 7.09 -5.60 16.09
C GLY A 49 5.97 -6.45 16.69
N SER A 50 6.29 -7.17 17.76
CA SER A 50 5.33 -7.98 18.51
C SER A 50 4.10 -7.16 18.90
N GLY A 51 2.90 -7.72 18.74
CA GLY A 51 1.64 -7.05 19.04
C GLY A 51 1.10 -6.16 17.92
N VAL A 52 1.80 -6.03 16.78
CA VAL A 52 1.38 -5.20 15.63
C VAL A 52 0.84 -6.09 14.52
N VAL A 53 -0.25 -5.66 13.88
CA VAL A 53 -0.80 -6.28 12.67
C VAL A 53 -0.88 -5.23 11.56
N SER A 54 -0.34 -5.56 10.40
CA SER A 54 -0.59 -4.86 9.12
C SER A 54 -1.46 -5.75 8.26
N SER A 55 -2.37 -5.19 7.45
CA SER A 55 -3.30 -6.02 6.68
C SER A 55 -3.58 -5.50 5.27
N PHE A 56 -3.97 -6.43 4.40
CA PHE A 56 -4.64 -6.18 3.12
C PHE A 56 -5.78 -7.17 3.00
N PHE A 57 -7.01 -6.70 2.96
CA PHE A 57 -8.17 -7.56 3.05
C PHE A 57 -9.37 -7.01 2.28
N THR A 58 -10.38 -7.84 2.11
CA THR A 58 -11.70 -7.39 1.66
C THR A 58 -12.73 -7.67 2.74
N TYR A 59 -13.65 -6.73 2.94
CA TYR A 59 -14.66 -6.79 4.00
C TYR A 59 -16.01 -6.32 3.50
N ARG A 60 -17.07 -7.04 3.88
CA ARG A 60 -18.42 -6.55 3.73
C ARG A 60 -18.77 -5.60 4.87
N ASP A 61 -18.91 -4.33 4.56
CA ASP A 61 -19.31 -3.29 5.51
C ASP A 61 -20.83 -3.37 5.81
N PHE A 62 -21.26 -4.44 6.48
CA PHE A 62 -22.67 -4.65 6.78
C PHE A 62 -23.21 -3.70 7.86
N TRP A 63 -22.34 -3.10 8.66
CA TRP A 63 -22.73 -2.09 9.65
C TRP A 63 -23.24 -0.81 8.98
N SER A 64 -22.64 -0.41 7.86
CA SER A 64 -23.11 0.73 7.07
C SER A 64 -24.50 0.49 6.45
N ASP A 65 -24.86 -0.77 6.24
CA ASP A 65 -26.18 -1.18 5.79
C ASP A 65 -27.23 -1.23 6.95
N GLY A 66 -26.81 -0.93 8.17
CA GLY A 66 -27.65 -1.03 9.37
C GLY A 66 -27.92 -2.46 9.82
N LEU A 67 -27.14 -3.43 9.32
CA LEU A 67 -27.25 -4.84 9.70
C LEU A 67 -26.36 -5.15 10.91
N THR A 68 -26.75 -6.15 11.69
CA THR A 68 -26.00 -6.62 12.86
C THR A 68 -25.95 -8.15 12.87
N GLY A 69 -24.85 -8.67 13.40
CA GLY A 69 -24.66 -10.10 13.60
C GLY A 69 -23.74 -10.75 12.58
N SER A 70 -23.07 -11.80 13.02
CA SER A 70 -22.05 -12.52 12.26
C SER A 70 -22.55 -13.22 10.99
N GLN A 71 -23.87 -13.42 10.86
CA GLN A 71 -24.48 -14.00 9.66
C GLN A 71 -24.28 -13.14 8.40
N HIS A 72 -23.88 -11.88 8.56
CA HIS A 72 -23.65 -10.95 7.45
C HIS A 72 -22.16 -10.77 7.14
N TRP A 73 -21.28 -11.40 7.91
CA TRP A 73 -19.83 -11.23 7.79
C TRP A 73 -19.30 -12.03 6.59
N ASN A 74 -18.61 -11.35 5.69
CA ASN A 74 -17.77 -11.91 4.66
C ASN A 74 -16.48 -11.11 4.58
N GLU A 75 -15.33 -11.81 4.64
CA GLU A 75 -14.00 -11.21 4.68
C GLU A 75 -12.96 -12.17 4.10
N ILE A 76 -11.94 -11.65 3.43
CA ILE A 76 -10.79 -12.39 2.92
C ILE A 76 -9.55 -11.62 3.33
N ASP A 77 -8.66 -12.24 4.11
CA ASP A 77 -7.57 -11.56 4.77
C ASP A 77 -6.19 -12.03 4.35
N LEU A 78 -5.28 -11.06 4.22
CA LEU A 78 -3.83 -11.19 4.35
C LEU A 78 -3.40 -10.32 5.51
N GLU A 79 -2.83 -10.94 6.56
CA GLU A 79 -2.42 -10.27 7.78
C GLU A 79 -0.95 -10.61 8.11
N TRP A 80 -0.16 -9.57 8.28
CA TRP A 80 1.23 -9.68 8.68
C TRP A 80 1.33 -9.40 10.17
N LEU A 81 1.58 -10.46 10.94
CA LEU A 81 1.79 -10.38 12.37
C LEU A 81 3.24 -9.97 12.62
N GLY A 82 3.46 -8.83 13.22
CA GLY A 82 4.80 -8.25 13.38
C GLY A 82 5.79 -9.04 14.25
N ASN A 83 5.34 -10.14 14.85
CA ASN A 83 6.18 -11.10 15.58
C ASN A 83 6.64 -12.31 14.74
N HIS A 84 6.38 -12.33 13.44
CA HIS A 84 6.76 -13.40 12.51
C HIS A 84 7.53 -12.84 11.31
N ASP A 85 8.81 -13.16 11.22
CA ASP A 85 9.70 -12.67 10.17
C ASP A 85 9.63 -13.48 8.85
N ASP A 86 8.83 -14.53 8.78
CA ASP A 86 8.79 -15.46 7.65
C ASP A 86 7.38 -15.95 7.29
N LYS A 87 6.33 -15.33 7.86
CA LYS A 87 4.96 -15.82 7.71
C LYS A 87 3.96 -14.73 7.38
N VAL A 88 2.87 -15.15 6.75
CA VAL A 88 1.65 -14.36 6.61
C VAL A 88 0.46 -15.19 7.08
N GLN A 89 -0.46 -14.59 7.80
CA GLN A 89 -1.74 -15.21 8.09
C GLN A 89 -2.70 -14.90 6.95
N THR A 90 -3.33 -15.95 6.44
CA THR A 90 -4.46 -15.87 5.51
C THR A 90 -5.72 -16.29 6.23
N ASN A 91 -6.84 -15.66 5.96
CA ASN A 91 -8.10 -16.03 6.56
C ASN A 91 -9.28 -15.83 5.61
N LEU A 92 -10.35 -16.54 5.86
CA LEU A 92 -11.67 -16.37 5.25
C LEU A 92 -12.68 -16.35 6.36
N ILE A 93 -13.42 -15.25 6.51
CA ILE A 93 -14.57 -15.19 7.41
C ILE A 93 -15.82 -15.32 6.57
N ILE A 94 -16.49 -16.44 6.73
CA ILE A 94 -17.71 -16.78 6.01
C ILE A 94 -18.94 -16.64 6.91
N GLN A 95 -20.11 -16.90 6.38
CA GLN A 95 -21.36 -16.78 7.13
C GLN A 95 -21.31 -17.34 8.55
N ASN A 96 -21.97 -16.65 9.46
CA ASN A 96 -22.04 -16.97 10.90
C ASN A 96 -20.72 -16.85 11.65
N GLY A 97 -19.74 -16.12 11.10
CA GLY A 97 -18.46 -15.89 11.76
C GLY A 97 -17.57 -17.13 11.83
N TRP A 98 -17.77 -18.08 10.90
CA TRP A 98 -16.81 -19.15 10.70
C TRP A 98 -15.57 -18.57 10.04
N ASP A 99 -14.47 -18.72 10.71
CA ASP A 99 -13.14 -18.30 10.26
C ASP A 99 -12.26 -19.52 9.93
N LEU A 100 -11.39 -19.32 8.96
CA LEU A 100 -10.47 -20.34 8.45
C LEU A 100 -9.02 -19.79 8.45
N PRO A 101 -8.49 -19.39 9.62
CA PRO A 101 -7.15 -18.82 9.69
C PRO A 101 -6.10 -19.89 9.39
N GLU A 102 -5.07 -19.49 8.64
CA GLU A 102 -3.89 -20.30 8.39
C GLU A 102 -2.65 -19.40 8.39
N LEU A 103 -1.69 -19.70 9.27
CA LEU A 103 -0.40 -19.04 9.32
C LEU A 103 0.58 -19.78 8.38
N VAL A 104 0.86 -19.17 7.25
CA VAL A 104 1.62 -19.77 6.16
C VAL A 104 3.06 -19.27 6.19
N ASP A 105 4.02 -20.21 6.10
CA ASP A 105 5.43 -19.90 5.90
C ASP A 105 5.67 -19.46 4.46
N ILE A 106 6.22 -18.26 4.29
CA ILE A 106 6.45 -17.64 2.98
C ILE A 106 7.93 -17.57 2.60
N GLY A 107 8.83 -17.95 3.51
CA GLY A 107 10.27 -18.04 3.25
C GLY A 107 10.98 -16.73 2.96
N ILE A 108 10.31 -15.59 3.18
CA ILE A 108 10.84 -14.22 3.03
C ILE A 108 10.45 -13.40 4.25
N ASN A 109 11.23 -12.35 4.57
CA ASN A 109 10.86 -11.44 5.66
C ASN A 109 9.98 -10.30 5.13
N PRO A 110 8.67 -10.27 5.48
CA PRO A 110 7.73 -9.27 4.96
C PRO A 110 7.98 -7.87 5.53
N HIS A 111 8.85 -7.75 6.53
CA HIS A 111 9.17 -6.48 7.19
C HIS A 111 10.43 -5.81 6.63
N GLU A 112 11.27 -6.55 5.87
CA GLU A 112 12.54 -6.04 5.35
C GLU A 112 12.44 -5.43 3.95
N GLY A 113 11.53 -5.94 3.10
CA GLY A 113 11.41 -5.49 1.72
C GLY A 113 9.96 -5.44 1.23
N PHE A 114 9.78 -4.83 0.06
CA PHE A 114 8.48 -4.84 -0.61
C PHE A 114 8.30 -6.14 -1.40
N HIS A 115 7.22 -6.82 -1.12
CA HIS A 115 6.79 -8.01 -1.84
C HIS A 115 5.39 -7.82 -2.41
N THR A 116 5.09 -8.59 -3.46
CA THR A 116 3.75 -8.60 -4.04
C THR A 116 2.93 -9.71 -3.40
N TYR A 117 1.82 -9.34 -2.83
CA TYR A 117 0.86 -10.26 -2.24
C TYR A 117 -0.45 -10.17 -3.01
N ALA A 118 -1.11 -11.29 -3.17
CA ALA A 118 -2.40 -11.30 -3.86
C ALA A 118 -3.32 -12.37 -3.32
N PHE A 119 -4.62 -12.18 -3.56
CA PHE A 119 -5.57 -13.28 -3.54
C PHE A 119 -6.50 -13.20 -4.75
N GLU A 120 -6.86 -14.37 -5.25
CA GLU A 120 -7.90 -14.56 -6.24
C GLU A 120 -9.15 -15.08 -5.57
N TRP A 121 -10.25 -14.43 -5.83
CA TRP A 121 -11.56 -14.82 -5.36
C TRP A 121 -12.50 -15.03 -6.56
N THR A 122 -12.93 -16.26 -6.74
CA THR A 122 -13.81 -16.70 -7.82
C THR A 122 -15.01 -17.44 -7.24
N PRO A 123 -16.02 -17.80 -8.04
CA PRO A 123 -17.07 -18.70 -7.58
C PRO A 123 -16.59 -20.09 -7.16
N GLU A 124 -15.43 -20.53 -7.69
CA GLU A 124 -14.93 -21.88 -7.51
C GLU A 124 -13.84 -22.02 -6.45
N TYR A 125 -13.09 -20.94 -6.16
CA TYR A 125 -11.98 -20.99 -5.21
C TYR A 125 -11.60 -19.61 -4.68
N VAL A 126 -10.87 -19.62 -3.57
CA VAL A 126 -10.02 -18.52 -3.11
C VAL A 126 -8.57 -19.02 -3.04
N ALA A 127 -7.64 -18.33 -3.70
CA ALA A 127 -6.23 -18.68 -3.69
C ALA A 127 -5.38 -17.48 -3.28
N PHE A 128 -4.33 -17.73 -2.49
CA PHE A 128 -3.42 -16.69 -1.98
C PHE A 128 -2.03 -16.86 -2.58
N PHE A 129 -1.35 -15.73 -2.84
CA PHE A 129 -0.08 -15.69 -3.54
C PHE A 129 0.90 -14.74 -2.84
N VAL A 130 2.18 -15.08 -2.89
CA VAL A 130 3.31 -14.20 -2.57
C VAL A 130 4.30 -14.27 -3.73
N ASP A 131 4.67 -13.10 -4.29
CA ASP A 131 5.56 -12.98 -5.45
C ASP A 131 5.18 -13.96 -6.57
N GLU A 132 3.89 -14.00 -6.92
CA GLU A 132 3.26 -14.88 -7.92
C GLU A 132 3.25 -16.38 -7.56
N GLN A 133 3.77 -16.79 -6.41
CA GLN A 133 3.72 -18.19 -5.97
C GLN A 133 2.47 -18.44 -5.14
N VAL A 134 1.72 -19.49 -5.47
CA VAL A 134 0.56 -19.92 -4.67
C VAL A 134 1.06 -20.41 -3.30
N ILE A 135 0.52 -19.83 -2.24
CA ILE A 135 0.81 -20.20 -0.85
C ILE A 135 -0.33 -20.93 -0.16
N ARG A 136 -1.57 -20.69 -0.60
CA ARG A 136 -2.77 -21.38 -0.08
C ARG A 136 -3.83 -21.46 -1.16
N TRP A 137 -4.58 -22.57 -1.14
CA TRP A 137 -5.74 -22.78 -2.02
C TRP A 137 -6.93 -23.28 -1.20
N VAL A 138 -8.08 -22.61 -1.34
CA VAL A 138 -9.35 -22.95 -0.68
C VAL A 138 -10.38 -23.21 -1.74
N ASP A 139 -10.99 -24.37 -1.72
CA ASP A 139 -11.93 -24.84 -2.73
C ASP A 139 -13.33 -24.20 -2.65
N ASN A 140 -14.20 -24.59 -3.58
CA ASN A 140 -15.52 -24.02 -3.78
C ASN A 140 -16.47 -24.13 -2.57
N PHE A 141 -16.32 -25.12 -1.70
CA PHE A 141 -17.22 -25.30 -0.55
C PHE A 141 -17.25 -24.05 0.35
N TYR A 142 -16.10 -23.42 0.54
CA TYR A 142 -15.98 -22.18 1.31
C TYR A 142 -16.14 -20.93 0.43
N ALA A 143 -15.65 -20.95 -0.81
CA ALA A 143 -15.76 -19.84 -1.74
C ALA A 143 -17.22 -19.46 -2.05
N ASP A 144 -18.10 -20.43 -2.17
CA ASP A 144 -19.54 -20.23 -2.35
C ASP A 144 -20.21 -19.45 -1.21
N SER A 145 -19.60 -19.47 -0.02
CA SER A 145 -20.09 -18.72 1.15
C SER A 145 -19.67 -17.25 1.16
N LEU A 146 -18.78 -16.86 0.25
CA LEU A 146 -18.32 -15.49 0.03
C LEU A 146 -19.06 -14.91 -1.18
N TYR A 147 -20.29 -14.43 -0.99
CA TYR A 147 -21.12 -13.98 -2.10
C TYR A 147 -21.49 -12.49 -2.06
N HIS A 148 -21.09 -11.80 -1.00
CA HIS A 148 -21.37 -10.38 -0.87
C HIS A 148 -20.26 -9.53 -1.53
N TYR A 149 -20.65 -8.39 -2.07
CA TYR A 149 -19.71 -7.35 -2.46
C TYR A 149 -18.96 -6.82 -1.23
N GLN A 150 -17.66 -6.59 -1.36
CA GLN A 150 -16.75 -6.24 -0.28
C GLN A 150 -15.92 -5.02 -0.66
N LYS A 151 -15.56 -4.20 0.32
CA LYS A 151 -14.57 -3.13 0.17
C LYS A 151 -13.17 -3.72 0.22
N ILE A 152 -12.22 -3.13 -0.48
CA ILE A 152 -10.79 -3.38 -0.30
C ILE A 152 -10.33 -2.49 0.85
N MET A 153 -9.62 -3.06 1.82
CA MET A 153 -9.22 -2.38 3.03
C MET A 153 -7.76 -2.70 3.39
N MET A 154 -7.11 -1.75 4.03
CA MET A 154 -5.76 -1.86 4.57
C MET A 154 -5.73 -1.15 5.91
N ASN A 155 -5.15 -1.79 6.92
CA ASN A 155 -4.97 -1.13 8.22
C ASN A 155 -3.67 -1.53 8.92
N ILE A 156 -3.34 -0.76 9.96
CA ILE A 156 -2.32 -1.09 10.96
C ILE A 156 -2.91 -0.90 12.34
N TRP A 157 -2.84 -1.94 13.19
CA TRP A 157 -3.50 -1.93 14.47
C TRP A 157 -2.83 -2.83 15.51
N GLN A 158 -3.28 -2.74 16.77
CA GLN A 158 -2.79 -3.52 17.90
C GLN A 158 -3.94 -4.29 18.54
N PRO A 159 -4.04 -5.61 18.27
CA PRO A 159 -5.01 -6.50 18.93
C PRO A 159 -4.73 -6.69 20.42
N THR A 160 -5.78 -6.97 21.19
CA THR A 160 -5.63 -7.33 22.61
C THR A 160 -5.30 -8.82 22.83
N TRP A 161 -5.30 -9.64 21.78
CA TRP A 161 -5.08 -11.09 21.83
C TRP A 161 -3.60 -11.43 21.77
N VAL A 162 -2.95 -11.44 22.93
CA VAL A 162 -1.51 -11.70 23.10
C VAL A 162 -1.09 -13.07 22.54
N ASP A 163 -1.92 -14.09 22.71
CA ASP A 163 -1.64 -15.44 22.19
C ASP A 163 -1.58 -15.50 20.66
N TRP A 164 -2.15 -14.51 19.96
CA TRP A 164 -2.14 -14.40 18.53
C TRP A 164 -0.96 -13.56 18.01
N VAL A 165 -0.78 -12.36 18.54
CA VAL A 165 0.16 -11.36 17.99
C VAL A 165 1.41 -11.15 18.86
N GLY A 166 1.51 -11.83 20.00
CA GLY A 166 2.57 -11.63 20.98
C GLY A 166 2.35 -10.41 21.89
N GLU A 167 3.21 -10.27 22.87
CA GLU A 167 3.22 -9.12 23.79
C GLU A 167 3.60 -7.84 23.04
N PHE A 168 2.87 -6.76 23.32
CA PHE A 168 3.14 -5.47 22.71
C PHE A 168 3.96 -4.58 23.64
N ASP A 169 5.07 -4.05 23.14
CA ASP A 169 5.88 -3.03 23.79
C ASP A 169 5.68 -1.68 23.08
N SER A 170 5.12 -0.70 23.81
CA SER A 170 4.87 0.62 23.26
C SER A 170 6.12 1.44 22.92
N ASP A 171 7.28 1.03 23.42
CA ASP A 171 8.55 1.71 23.15
C ASP A 171 9.02 1.55 21.69
N ILE A 172 8.41 0.60 20.94
CA ILE A 172 8.67 0.46 19.49
C ILE A 172 7.98 1.55 18.64
N LEU A 173 7.01 2.27 19.21
CA LEU A 173 6.26 3.29 18.45
C LEU A 173 7.12 4.52 18.14
N PRO A 174 6.99 5.13 16.96
CA PRO A 174 6.03 4.77 15.90
C PRO A 174 6.51 3.60 15.02
N VAL A 175 5.56 2.81 14.49
CA VAL A 175 5.82 1.78 13.47
C VAL A 175 4.96 2.03 12.23
N TYR A 176 5.43 1.53 11.09
CA TYR A 176 4.87 1.88 9.78
C TYR A 176 4.73 0.66 8.89
N ALA A 177 3.61 0.59 8.16
CA ALA A 177 3.44 -0.29 7.02
C ALA A 177 3.40 0.56 5.74
N PHE A 178 4.14 0.14 4.71
CA PHE A 178 4.30 0.86 3.46
C PHE A 178 3.59 0.11 2.33
N TYR A 179 2.78 0.81 1.57
CA TYR A 179 2.04 0.28 0.43
C TYR A 179 2.45 1.05 -0.82
N ASP A 180 3.07 0.34 -1.79
CA ASP A 180 3.57 0.91 -3.04
C ASP A 180 2.43 1.07 -4.06
N TRP A 181 1.63 0.01 -4.22
CA TRP A 181 0.46 0.05 -5.09
C TRP A 181 -0.56 -1.02 -4.72
N VAL A 182 -1.80 -0.79 -5.18
CA VAL A 182 -2.89 -1.77 -5.16
C VAL A 182 -3.46 -1.90 -6.57
N LYS A 183 -3.77 -3.13 -6.98
CA LYS A 183 -4.44 -3.45 -8.26
C LYS A 183 -5.66 -4.30 -8.02
N TYR A 184 -6.68 -4.01 -8.79
CA TYR A 184 -7.87 -4.86 -8.86
C TYR A 184 -8.11 -5.32 -10.28
N TYR A 185 -8.25 -6.62 -10.43
CA TYR A 185 -8.59 -7.29 -11.68
C TYR A 185 -9.96 -7.94 -11.54
N ALA A 186 -10.88 -7.65 -12.44
CA ALA A 186 -12.17 -8.31 -12.46
C ALA A 186 -12.04 -9.76 -12.95
N TYR A 187 -12.77 -10.66 -12.32
CA TYR A 187 -12.91 -12.03 -12.79
C TYR A 187 -13.81 -12.08 -14.04
N VAL A 188 -13.26 -12.64 -15.13
CA VAL A 188 -13.96 -12.84 -16.41
C VAL A 188 -13.62 -14.22 -16.94
N SER A 189 -14.42 -15.21 -16.60
CA SER A 189 -14.18 -16.62 -16.94
C SER A 189 -13.91 -16.82 -18.43
N GLY A 190 -12.76 -17.40 -18.76
CA GLY A 190 -12.35 -17.74 -20.13
C GLY A 190 -12.03 -16.56 -21.03
N SER A 191 -11.93 -15.31 -20.49
CA SER A 191 -11.77 -14.10 -21.30
C SER A 191 -10.78 -13.08 -20.74
N GLY A 192 -9.99 -13.47 -19.76
CA GLY A 192 -8.96 -12.60 -19.16
C GLY A 192 -7.60 -12.70 -19.82
N ASN A 193 -6.59 -12.12 -19.20
CA ASN A 193 -5.21 -12.11 -19.68
C ASN A 193 -4.16 -12.23 -18.57
N THR A 194 -4.58 -12.45 -17.33
CA THR A 194 -3.69 -12.62 -16.17
C THR A 194 -4.32 -13.53 -15.12
N GLY A 195 -3.53 -13.88 -14.11
CA GLY A 195 -3.93 -14.75 -13.01
C GLY A 195 -4.15 -16.20 -13.44
N THR A 196 -4.76 -17.00 -12.57
CA THR A 196 -5.02 -18.41 -12.82
C THR A 196 -5.92 -18.56 -14.06
N ASP A 197 -5.49 -19.43 -14.99
CA ASP A 197 -6.17 -19.70 -16.26
C ASP A 197 -6.48 -18.45 -17.12
N ASN A 198 -5.75 -17.35 -16.88
CA ASN A 198 -6.00 -16.06 -17.54
C ASN A 198 -7.46 -15.57 -17.42
N ASN A 199 -8.07 -15.75 -16.25
CA ASN A 199 -9.47 -15.40 -16.01
C ASN A 199 -9.68 -13.99 -15.48
N PHE A 200 -8.63 -13.12 -15.43
CA PHE A 200 -8.71 -11.81 -14.80
C PHE A 200 -8.28 -10.72 -15.77
N ILE A 201 -8.92 -9.55 -15.66
CA ILE A 201 -8.63 -8.34 -16.47
C ILE A 201 -8.41 -7.16 -15.54
N LEU A 202 -7.27 -6.47 -15.64
CA LEU A 202 -6.98 -5.27 -14.86
C LEU A 202 -8.04 -4.19 -15.12
N LEU A 203 -8.74 -3.79 -14.07
CA LEU A 203 -9.67 -2.67 -14.11
C LEU A 203 -9.02 -1.36 -13.64
N TRP A 204 -8.23 -1.41 -12.59
CA TRP A 204 -7.52 -0.23 -12.10
C TRP A 204 -6.28 -0.61 -11.26
N GLU A 205 -5.38 0.34 -11.22
CA GLU A 205 -4.19 0.38 -10.38
C GLU A 205 -4.16 1.73 -9.66
N ASP A 206 -3.72 1.75 -8.41
CA ASP A 206 -3.42 2.95 -7.65
C ASP A 206 -2.01 2.83 -7.09
N ASP A 207 -1.13 3.74 -7.48
CA ASP A 207 0.28 3.77 -7.11
C ASP A 207 0.57 4.69 -5.92
N PHE A 208 -0.48 5.20 -5.29
CA PHE A 208 -0.42 6.04 -4.11
C PHE A 208 0.48 7.29 -4.22
N ASP A 209 0.74 7.77 -5.43
CA ASP A 209 1.42 9.04 -5.67
C ASP A 209 0.72 10.20 -4.96
N SER A 210 -0.58 10.06 -4.75
CA SER A 210 -1.42 11.01 -4.03
C SER A 210 -2.72 10.36 -3.54
N TRP A 211 -3.37 10.96 -2.56
CA TRP A 211 -4.66 10.48 -2.08
C TRP A 211 -5.76 10.69 -3.12
N ASN A 212 -6.22 9.58 -3.70
CA ASN A 212 -7.37 9.56 -4.61
C ASN A 212 -8.69 9.51 -3.82
N THR A 213 -9.29 10.66 -3.58
CA THR A 213 -10.53 10.82 -2.80
C THR A 213 -11.79 10.28 -3.51
N GLU A 214 -11.71 9.96 -4.80
CA GLU A 214 -12.83 9.34 -5.53
C GLU A 214 -12.84 7.82 -5.33
N ARG A 215 -11.69 7.22 -4.97
CA ARG A 215 -11.57 5.78 -4.73
C ARG A 215 -11.49 5.43 -3.26
N TRP A 216 -10.80 6.23 -2.45
CA TRP A 216 -10.40 5.87 -1.09
C TRP A 216 -10.99 6.79 -0.03
N GLN A 217 -11.34 6.19 1.09
CA GLN A 217 -11.76 6.86 2.31
C GLN A 217 -10.82 6.46 3.45
N LYS A 218 -10.33 7.43 4.19
CA LYS A 218 -9.66 7.23 5.47
C LYS A 218 -10.69 6.96 6.56
N ALA A 219 -10.43 5.97 7.41
CA ALA A 219 -11.34 5.61 8.48
C ALA A 219 -11.05 6.38 9.77
N THR A 220 -12.10 6.61 10.57
CA THR A 220 -12.04 7.33 11.85
C THR A 220 -12.89 6.60 12.89
N HIS A 221 -12.65 5.30 13.07
CA HIS A 221 -13.39 4.46 14.02
C HIS A 221 -12.45 3.58 14.83
N THR A 222 -13.00 2.81 15.72
CA THR A 222 -12.36 1.70 16.42
C THR A 222 -13.35 0.55 16.57
N PHE A 223 -12.90 -0.58 17.05
CA PHE A 223 -13.73 -1.74 17.34
C PHE A 223 -13.27 -2.46 18.61
N ASP A 224 -14.06 -3.43 19.07
CA ASP A 224 -13.72 -4.21 20.24
C ASP A 224 -12.43 -5.02 20.02
N ASN A 225 -11.62 -5.18 21.09
CA ASN A 225 -10.32 -5.85 21.06
C ASN A 225 -9.25 -5.20 20.17
N ASN A 226 -9.47 -3.98 19.75
CA ASN A 226 -8.47 -3.12 19.11
C ASN A 226 -8.03 -2.04 20.11
N ASN A 227 -6.73 -1.84 20.27
CA ASN A 227 -6.14 -0.82 21.14
C ASN A 227 -5.79 0.48 20.42
N VAL A 228 -6.16 0.62 19.14
CA VAL A 228 -6.00 1.88 18.40
C VAL A 228 -7.34 2.52 18.06
N ASP A 229 -7.41 3.84 18.07
CA ASP A 229 -8.39 4.59 17.30
C ASP A 229 -7.77 4.85 15.91
N PHE A 230 -8.49 4.51 14.83
CA PHE A 230 -8.08 4.92 13.49
C PHE A 230 -8.30 6.41 13.31
N ILE A 231 -7.28 7.10 12.78
CA ILE A 231 -7.30 8.53 12.52
C ILE A 231 -6.76 8.85 11.13
N GLU A 232 -7.24 9.93 10.53
CA GLU A 232 -6.85 10.32 9.16
C GLU A 232 -5.37 10.70 9.05
N GLU A 233 -4.80 11.30 10.09
CA GLU A 233 -3.41 11.71 10.17
C GLU A 233 -2.43 10.53 10.06
N ASN A 234 -2.87 9.32 10.44
CA ASN A 234 -2.07 8.10 10.35
C ASN A 234 -2.19 7.36 9.02
N VAL A 235 -2.87 7.96 8.04
CA VAL A 235 -2.89 7.53 6.65
C VAL A 235 -2.20 8.60 5.80
N VAL A 236 -0.93 8.40 5.48
CA VAL A 236 -0.05 9.38 4.85
C VAL A 236 0.26 8.97 3.42
N PHE A 237 0.20 9.91 2.47
CA PHE A 237 0.63 9.71 1.08
C PHE A 237 1.87 10.53 0.86
N GLN A 238 3.03 9.86 0.81
CA GLN A 238 4.32 10.52 0.72
C GLN A 238 5.35 9.61 0.07
N TYR A 239 6.27 10.18 -0.69
CA TYR A 239 7.35 9.47 -1.37
C TYR A 239 6.89 8.36 -2.33
N GLY A 240 5.70 8.52 -2.94
CA GLY A 240 5.13 7.52 -3.83
C GLY A 240 4.56 6.29 -3.12
N HIS A 241 4.23 6.41 -1.84
CA HIS A 241 3.65 5.34 -1.04
C HIS A 241 2.46 5.84 -0.24
N MET A 242 1.53 4.96 0.03
CA MET A 242 0.62 5.10 1.15
C MET A 242 1.27 4.45 2.38
N ILE A 243 1.42 5.23 3.44
CA ILE A 243 2.05 4.83 4.70
C ILE A 243 0.98 4.78 5.78
N LEU A 244 0.73 3.60 6.32
CA LEU A 244 -0.10 3.45 7.50
C LEU A 244 0.77 3.49 8.75
N CYS A 245 0.43 4.39 9.66
CA CYS A 245 1.21 4.63 10.87
C CYS A 245 0.48 4.06 12.09
N MET A 246 1.21 3.41 12.98
CA MET A 246 0.75 3.16 14.35
C MET A 246 1.61 3.97 15.30
N THR A 247 0.96 4.82 16.10
CA THR A 247 1.62 5.90 16.85
C THR A 247 1.03 6.07 18.24
N THR A 248 1.73 6.85 19.07
CA THR A 248 1.13 7.41 20.29
C THR A 248 0.20 8.57 19.95
N PRO A 249 -0.75 8.93 20.82
CA PRO A 249 -1.63 10.08 20.59
C PRO A 249 -0.91 11.44 20.49
N SER A 250 0.31 11.54 21.00
CA SER A 250 1.10 12.78 21.02
C SER A 250 1.99 12.98 19.80
N SER A 251 2.14 11.95 18.95
CA SER A 251 3.03 12.00 17.78
C SER A 251 2.41 11.20 16.63
N THR A 252 1.47 11.81 15.90
CA THR A 252 0.71 11.17 14.82
C THR A 252 1.36 11.42 13.46
N GLY A 253 0.98 10.60 12.48
CA GLY A 253 1.48 10.67 11.12
C GLY A 253 2.86 10.02 10.94
N TYR A 254 3.39 10.16 9.74
CA TYR A 254 4.72 9.65 9.39
C TYR A 254 5.79 10.69 9.69
N ASN A 255 6.76 10.33 10.51
CA ASN A 255 7.91 11.16 10.89
C ASN A 255 9.25 10.42 10.73
N GLY A 256 9.26 9.32 9.99
CA GLY A 256 10.47 8.58 9.64
C GLY A 256 11.32 9.30 8.59
N ASP A 257 12.56 8.85 8.43
CA ASP A 257 13.47 9.38 7.42
C ASP A 257 13.01 8.91 6.02
N PRO A 258 13.02 9.77 4.99
CA PRO A 258 12.87 9.34 3.59
C PRO A 258 13.80 8.18 3.21
N LEU A 259 15.00 8.13 3.79
CA LEU A 259 15.97 7.06 3.59
C LEU A 259 15.53 5.71 4.17
N ASP A 260 14.66 5.66 5.17
CA ASP A 260 14.10 4.41 5.69
C ASP A 260 13.23 3.68 4.66
N ILE A 261 12.68 4.43 3.70
CA ILE A 261 11.93 3.89 2.56
C ILE A 261 12.88 3.40 1.46
N GLU A 262 14.03 4.08 1.28
CA GLU A 262 14.98 3.82 0.19
C GLU A 262 16.01 2.73 0.50
N LEU A 263 16.43 2.57 1.76
CA LEU A 263 17.55 1.69 2.13
C LEU A 263 17.23 0.20 2.10
N ASN A 264 15.95 -0.18 2.11
CA ASN A 264 15.53 -1.58 2.14
C ASN A 264 15.06 -2.12 0.77
N ASP A 265 15.09 -1.30 -0.28
CA ASP A 265 14.59 -1.65 -1.62
C ASP A 265 15.72 -1.74 -2.65
N LEU A 266 16.54 -2.77 -2.56
CA LEU A 266 17.46 -3.14 -3.63
C LEU A 266 17.00 -4.46 -4.28
N PRO A 267 16.89 -4.53 -5.62
CA PRO A 267 17.32 -3.56 -6.62
C PRO A 267 16.16 -2.97 -7.43
N GLY A 268 15.78 -1.75 -7.19
CA GLY A 268 14.91 -1.02 -8.12
C GLY A 268 15.59 -0.80 -9.45
N SER A 269 15.20 -1.50 -10.49
CA SER A 269 15.79 -1.30 -11.81
C SER A 269 15.28 0.00 -12.42
N ILE A 270 16.22 0.92 -12.71
CA ILE A 270 15.99 1.98 -13.69
C ILE A 270 16.18 1.37 -15.07
N SER A 271 15.16 1.34 -15.90
CA SER A 271 15.30 1.11 -17.32
C SER A 271 15.40 2.44 -18.05
N VAL A 272 16.39 2.57 -18.92
CA VAL A 272 16.58 3.74 -19.76
C VAL A 272 16.36 3.29 -21.21
N GLY A 273 15.34 3.84 -21.83
CA GLY A 273 15.00 3.57 -23.22
C GLY A 273 15.81 4.44 -24.19
N HIS A 274 15.68 4.14 -25.49
CA HIS A 274 16.40 4.88 -26.51
C HIS A 274 15.94 6.33 -26.63
N ALA A 275 16.91 7.22 -26.77
CA ALA A 275 16.70 8.64 -26.99
C ALA A 275 15.99 8.90 -28.33
N TYR A 276 14.99 9.77 -28.32
CA TYR A 276 14.30 10.17 -29.53
C TYR A 276 13.86 11.66 -29.55
N PRO A 277 13.90 12.36 -30.67
CA PRO A 277 14.63 11.95 -31.87
C PRO A 277 16.15 11.88 -31.59
N ASN A 278 16.84 10.96 -32.22
CA ASN A 278 18.29 10.85 -32.13
C ASN A 278 18.85 10.42 -33.52
N PRO A 279 19.52 11.29 -34.27
CA PRO A 279 19.98 12.65 -33.91
C PRO A 279 18.82 13.66 -33.69
N PHE A 280 19.13 14.76 -32.97
CA PHE A 280 18.15 15.81 -32.64
C PHE A 280 18.69 17.22 -32.90
N ASN A 281 17.78 18.20 -33.11
CA ASN A 281 18.12 19.61 -33.36
C ASN A 281 17.70 20.52 -32.20
N HIS A 282 16.55 20.32 -31.62
CA HIS A 282 16.01 21.21 -30.57
C HIS A 282 16.01 20.58 -29.17
N ASN A 283 15.45 19.40 -29.10
CA ASN A 283 15.46 18.65 -27.85
C ASN A 283 15.40 17.14 -28.10
N VAL A 284 15.96 16.39 -27.18
CA VAL A 284 15.91 14.95 -27.16
C VAL A 284 15.15 14.50 -25.90
N VAL A 285 14.37 13.46 -26.05
CA VAL A 285 13.65 12.80 -24.97
C VAL A 285 14.28 11.44 -24.72
N VAL A 286 14.64 11.16 -23.47
CA VAL A 286 15.07 9.84 -23.02
C VAL A 286 13.98 9.31 -22.10
N PRO A 287 13.23 8.28 -22.53
CA PRO A 287 12.24 7.65 -21.67
C PRO A 287 12.96 6.83 -20.59
N ILE A 288 12.49 6.92 -19.38
CA ILE A 288 12.93 6.08 -18.27
C ILE A 288 11.72 5.40 -17.66
N SER A 289 11.91 4.24 -17.09
CA SER A 289 10.92 3.58 -16.25
C SER A 289 11.58 3.24 -14.93
N LEU A 290 10.95 3.67 -13.86
CA LEU A 290 11.33 3.30 -12.51
C LEU A 290 10.39 2.20 -12.03
N GLU A 291 10.94 1.15 -11.49
CA GLU A 291 10.16 0.11 -10.81
C GLU A 291 9.81 0.54 -9.38
N GLN A 292 10.62 1.45 -8.82
CA GLN A 292 10.48 2.02 -7.49
C GLN A 292 10.59 3.54 -7.55
N PRO A 293 9.93 4.29 -6.67
CA PRO A 293 10.19 5.70 -6.47
C PRO A 293 11.63 5.91 -6.02
N GLY A 294 12.24 7.03 -6.35
CA GLY A 294 13.61 7.31 -5.91
C GLY A 294 14.19 8.58 -6.49
N ASN A 295 15.32 8.99 -5.92
CA ASN A 295 16.06 10.13 -6.43
C ASN A 295 16.76 9.77 -7.73
N VAL A 296 16.40 10.47 -8.80
CA VAL A 296 17.02 10.31 -10.10
C VAL A 296 17.82 11.56 -10.43
N HIS A 297 19.07 11.34 -10.73
CA HIS A 297 19.98 12.35 -11.22
C HIS A 297 20.31 12.08 -12.69
N PHE A 298 20.28 13.11 -13.54
CA PHE A 298 20.80 12.96 -14.86
C PHE A 298 21.92 13.96 -15.15
N SER A 299 22.90 13.52 -15.92
CA SER A 299 24.05 14.32 -16.31
C SER A 299 24.34 14.11 -17.81
N VAL A 300 24.76 15.15 -18.48
CA VAL A 300 25.20 15.09 -19.89
C VAL A 300 26.69 15.37 -19.96
N TYR A 301 27.40 14.51 -20.65
CA TYR A 301 28.85 14.59 -20.83
C TYR A 301 29.20 14.69 -22.33
N ASP A 302 30.29 15.38 -22.65
CA ASP A 302 30.89 15.32 -23.98
C ASP A 302 31.69 14.02 -24.18
N ILE A 303 32.24 13.83 -25.38
CA ILE A 303 33.05 12.65 -25.74
C ILE A 303 34.36 12.53 -24.92
N ARG A 304 34.77 13.58 -24.22
CA ARG A 304 35.96 13.60 -23.36
C ARG A 304 35.60 13.33 -21.90
N GLY A 305 34.31 13.11 -21.58
CA GLY A 305 33.82 12.90 -20.24
C GLY A 305 33.66 14.21 -19.43
N GLN A 306 33.73 15.38 -20.08
CA GLN A 306 33.48 16.64 -19.42
C GLN A 306 32.00 16.83 -19.18
N LEU A 307 31.62 17.19 -17.94
CA LEU A 307 30.24 17.50 -17.59
C LEU A 307 29.75 18.75 -18.33
N ILE A 308 28.71 18.61 -19.11
CA ILE A 308 28.09 19.68 -19.90
C ILE A 308 26.87 20.25 -19.19
N ALA A 309 26.00 19.38 -18.73
CA ALA A 309 24.81 19.77 -18.01
C ALA A 309 24.50 18.72 -16.94
N SER A 310 23.93 19.15 -15.84
CA SER A 310 23.32 18.25 -14.87
C SER A 310 21.90 18.72 -14.60
N GLY A 311 21.00 17.77 -14.53
CA GLY A 311 19.62 18.01 -14.14
C GLY A 311 19.45 17.94 -12.64
N LEU A 312 18.28 18.35 -12.22
CA LEU A 312 17.88 18.32 -10.81
C LEU A 312 17.99 16.90 -10.27
N ASN A 313 18.60 16.79 -9.11
CA ASN A 313 18.38 15.67 -8.22
C ASN A 313 16.89 15.74 -7.83
N LYS A 314 16.05 14.90 -8.44
CA LYS A 314 14.61 14.96 -8.27
C LYS A 314 14.11 13.59 -7.85
N PHE A 315 13.36 13.58 -6.77
CA PHE A 315 12.59 12.42 -6.41
C PHE A 315 11.52 12.18 -7.48
N LEU A 316 11.54 11.01 -8.08
CA LEU A 316 10.58 10.59 -9.09
C LEU A 316 9.83 9.38 -8.56
N VAL A 317 8.53 9.42 -8.70
CA VAL A 317 7.66 8.30 -8.39
C VAL A 317 7.78 7.20 -9.44
N ARG A 318 7.43 5.97 -9.06
CA ARG A 318 7.38 4.80 -9.92
C ARG A 318 6.70 5.09 -11.27
N GLY A 319 7.08 4.33 -12.27
CA GLY A 319 6.45 4.34 -13.60
C GLY A 319 7.28 5.02 -14.68
N LYS A 320 6.66 5.24 -15.84
CA LYS A 320 7.31 5.80 -17.03
C LYS A 320 7.42 7.31 -16.92
N LYS A 321 8.64 7.83 -17.00
CA LYS A 321 8.96 9.26 -17.01
C LYS A 321 9.75 9.64 -18.25
N LYS A 322 9.94 10.92 -18.50
CA LYS A 322 10.68 11.43 -19.65
C LYS A 322 11.68 12.48 -19.19
N ILE A 323 12.95 12.21 -19.43
CA ILE A 323 14.02 13.19 -19.31
C ILE A 323 14.14 13.94 -20.62
N ARG A 324 14.25 15.26 -20.57
CA ARG A 324 14.43 16.11 -21.74
C ARG A 324 15.70 16.92 -21.63
N TRP A 325 16.47 16.98 -22.71
CA TRP A 325 17.60 17.86 -22.83
C TRP A 325 17.51 18.63 -24.15
N ASN A 326 17.75 19.94 -24.09
CA ASN A 326 17.57 20.89 -25.19
C ASN A 326 18.89 21.33 -25.84
N GLY A 327 19.98 20.60 -25.62
CA GLY A 327 21.29 20.94 -26.17
C GLY A 327 21.94 22.17 -25.54
N THR A 328 21.65 22.47 -24.24
CA THR A 328 22.28 23.56 -23.53
C THR A 328 23.17 23.05 -22.38
N ASN A 329 24.22 23.82 -22.07
CA ASN A 329 25.03 23.55 -20.89
C ASN A 329 24.37 24.09 -19.61
N GLN A 330 25.01 23.88 -18.45
CA GLN A 330 24.53 24.33 -17.14
C GLN A 330 24.31 25.85 -17.01
N TYR A 331 24.87 26.63 -17.94
CA TYR A 331 24.69 28.09 -18.00
C TYR A 331 23.59 28.52 -19.02
N GLY A 332 22.83 27.56 -19.58
CA GLY A 332 21.80 27.80 -20.58
C GLY A 332 22.32 28.11 -21.99
N LYS A 333 23.64 28.03 -22.23
CA LYS A 333 24.25 28.28 -23.54
C LYS A 333 24.21 27.03 -24.41
N THR A 334 23.78 27.15 -25.67
CA THR A 334 23.74 26.06 -26.64
C THR A 334 25.15 25.48 -26.83
N VAL A 335 25.25 24.17 -26.84
CA VAL A 335 26.49 23.44 -27.07
C VAL A 335 26.78 23.24 -28.57
N SER A 336 27.99 22.81 -28.91
CA SER A 336 28.35 22.49 -30.30
C SER A 336 27.63 21.23 -30.79
N ALA A 337 27.38 21.13 -32.10
CA ALA A 337 26.97 19.87 -32.69
C ALA A 337 27.97 18.76 -32.37
N GLY A 338 27.49 17.58 -32.07
CA GLY A 338 28.36 16.46 -31.72
C GLY A 338 27.65 15.34 -30.95
N THR A 339 28.46 14.38 -30.52
CA THR A 339 28.01 13.27 -29.70
C THR A 339 28.14 13.62 -28.23
N TYR A 340 27.09 13.29 -27.45
CA TYR A 340 27.00 13.46 -26.04
C TYR A 340 26.52 12.15 -25.39
N PHE A 341 26.75 12.02 -24.09
CA PHE A 341 26.31 10.89 -23.30
C PHE A 341 25.41 11.40 -22.17
N LEU A 342 24.15 11.02 -22.23
CA LEU A 342 23.19 11.29 -21.17
C LEU A 342 23.23 10.11 -20.21
N ARG A 343 23.69 10.35 -18.99
CA ARG A 343 23.73 9.37 -17.91
C ARG A 343 22.57 9.62 -16.96
N VAL A 344 21.80 8.58 -16.72
CA VAL A 344 20.75 8.55 -15.69
C VAL A 344 21.25 7.69 -14.56
N GLN A 345 21.11 8.20 -13.36
CA GLN A 345 21.64 7.57 -12.17
C GLN A 345 20.62 7.70 -11.02
N ASN A 346 20.38 6.61 -10.31
CA ASN A 346 19.84 6.62 -8.96
C ASN A 346 20.93 6.14 -7.98
N VAL A 347 20.57 5.85 -6.71
CA VAL A 347 21.56 5.52 -5.66
C VAL A 347 22.54 4.43 -6.10
N ASP A 348 22.07 3.37 -6.75
CA ASP A 348 22.86 2.15 -7.02
C ASP A 348 23.06 1.82 -8.50
N LEU A 349 22.27 2.42 -9.38
CA LEU A 349 22.29 2.09 -10.79
C LEU A 349 22.61 3.32 -11.65
N SER A 350 23.41 3.09 -12.66
CA SER A 350 23.75 4.08 -13.65
C SER A 350 23.59 3.50 -15.05
N LYS A 351 22.81 4.16 -15.87
CA LYS A 351 22.64 3.84 -17.31
C LYS A 351 23.01 5.04 -18.14
N THR A 352 23.66 4.79 -19.28
CA THR A 352 24.11 5.84 -20.19
C THR A 352 23.53 5.61 -21.58
N GLU A 353 22.96 6.66 -22.15
CA GLU A 353 22.41 6.68 -23.52
C GLU A 353 23.21 7.65 -24.37
N LYS A 354 23.62 7.18 -25.56
CA LYS A 354 24.33 8.01 -26.55
C LYS A 354 23.34 8.87 -27.32
N ILE A 355 23.57 10.17 -27.37
CA ILE A 355 22.76 11.14 -28.08
C ILE A 355 23.60 11.96 -29.05
N VAL A 356 23.04 12.31 -30.18
CA VAL A 356 23.72 13.08 -31.24
C VAL A 356 22.95 14.38 -31.48
N TYR A 357 23.61 15.50 -31.14
CA TYR A 357 23.06 16.83 -31.36
C TYR A 357 23.50 17.37 -32.72
N LEU A 358 22.54 17.75 -33.51
CA LEU A 358 22.72 18.50 -34.77
C LEU A 358 22.44 19.98 -34.47
N LYS A 359 22.98 20.87 -35.29
CA LYS A 359 22.75 22.30 -35.08
C LYS A 359 21.63 22.80 -35.95
#